data_0077b9bdfc1bfd55c68410ed970f3161
#
_entry.id   0077b9bdfc1bfd55c68410ed970f3161
#
_cell.length_a   1.000
_cell.length_b   1.000
_cell.length_c   1.000
_cell.angle_alpha   90.00
_cell.angle_beta   90.00
_cell.angle_gamma   90.00
#
_symmetry.space_group_name_H-M   'P 1'
#
loop_
_entity.id
_entity.type
_entity.pdbx_description
1 polymer ?
#
loop_
_entity_poly.entity_id
_entity_poly.type
_entity_poly.pdbx_seq_one_letter_code
_entity_poly.pdbx_strand_id
1 'polypeptide(L)'
;MMKTPQKRKNKKMIWGWAMYDWANSAFATTVMAGFFPIFFKQYWSYGVDVNMSTARLGLGNAIASIVVAVMAPIFGAIADSGSMRKKFLIFFAYLGVLMTASLFLIKKGDWEWAIFLYIMGIIGFSGANIFYDSLLPSVADESEIDYVSGLGFSMGYLGGGLLFLGNVLMTLMPEKFGLPDAGMAIRYAFVSVGFWWGFFTIFTILWVPEAQARPVSSNSVNVVANGLKQFIGTFKKIRRLKTVFLFLIAYWFYIDGVDTIIRMAVDYGMSIGFDSNDLIIALLITQFVGFPCALIFGKLGQMWSARKSIYIAIGIYMIVTLWGAMMTHKQEFYVLAVIIGMVQGGIQALSRSYYSRLIPKSRIAEFYGFYNMLGKFAAILGPILIGFVGLIARHFLMPHSPTPEQFVHVSRLASRWGIASVILLFLIGGILLFFVDEEKGKMEAAHFES
;
A
#
# COMPACT_ATOMS: atom_id res chain seq x y z
N MET A 1 -16.24 5.58 -37.51
CA MET A 1 -15.78 4.23 -37.14
C MET A 1 -16.52 3.75 -35.90
N MET A 2 -17.54 2.92 -36.05
CA MET A 2 -18.26 2.30 -34.92
C MET A 2 -17.28 1.35 -34.18
N LYS A 3 -17.00 1.68 -32.92
CA LYS A 3 -16.18 0.78 -32.07
C LYS A 3 -16.94 -0.52 -31.86
N THR A 4 -16.34 -1.63 -32.23
CA THR A 4 -16.90 -2.98 -32.08
C THR A 4 -17.41 -3.24 -30.67
N PRO A 5 -18.49 -4.02 -30.45
CA PRO A 5 -19.10 -4.28 -29.14
C PRO A 5 -18.11 -4.82 -28.10
N GLN A 6 -17.11 -5.58 -28.52
CA GLN A 6 -16.07 -6.16 -27.67
C GLN A 6 -15.14 -5.09 -27.06
N LYS A 7 -14.76 -4.07 -27.84
CA LYS A 7 -13.91 -2.96 -27.37
C LYS A 7 -14.64 -2.03 -26.37
N ARG A 8 -15.98 -1.99 -26.43
CA ARG A 8 -16.83 -1.22 -25.50
C ARG A 8 -17.02 -1.95 -24.17
N LYS A 9 -17.06 -3.29 -24.22
CA LYS A 9 -17.18 -4.18 -23.05
C LYS A 9 -15.91 -4.11 -22.20
N ASN A 10 -14.72 -4.16 -22.81
CA ASN A 10 -13.44 -4.03 -22.12
C ASN A 10 -13.30 -2.69 -21.38
N LYS A 11 -13.71 -1.56 -21.98
CA LYS A 11 -13.63 -0.27 -21.30
C LYS A 11 -14.47 -0.20 -20.03
N LYS A 12 -15.68 -0.75 -20.04
CA LYS A 12 -16.56 -0.77 -18.87
C LYS A 12 -15.96 -1.60 -17.74
N MET A 13 -15.32 -2.72 -18.08
CA MET A 13 -14.63 -3.58 -17.11
C MET A 13 -13.41 -2.88 -16.49
N ILE A 14 -12.60 -2.19 -17.32
CA ILE A 14 -11.43 -1.42 -16.87
C ILE A 14 -11.86 -0.31 -15.90
N TRP A 15 -12.89 0.46 -16.26
CA TRP A 15 -13.40 1.48 -15.35
C TRP A 15 -13.98 0.90 -14.07
N GLY A 16 -14.74 -0.20 -14.14
CA GLY A 16 -15.27 -0.89 -12.97
C GLY A 16 -14.16 -1.39 -12.03
N TRP A 17 -13.05 -1.85 -12.60
CA TRP A 17 -11.89 -2.26 -11.85
C TRP A 17 -11.17 -1.05 -11.22
N ALA A 18 -10.92 0.01 -11.98
CA ALA A 18 -10.25 1.22 -11.47
C ALA A 18 -11.07 1.95 -10.40
N MET A 19 -12.42 1.86 -10.45
CA MET A 19 -13.31 2.42 -9.41
C MET A 19 -13.13 1.77 -8.04
N TYR A 20 -12.53 0.57 -7.97
CA TYR A 20 -12.19 -0.02 -6.69
C TYR A 20 -11.03 0.71 -6.00
N ASP A 21 -9.98 1.09 -6.73
CA ASP A 21 -8.90 1.93 -6.18
C ASP A 21 -9.39 3.32 -5.76
N TRP A 22 -10.30 3.93 -6.57
CA TRP A 22 -11.00 5.16 -6.17
C TRP A 22 -11.72 4.99 -4.83
N ALA A 23 -12.36 3.83 -4.64
CA ALA A 23 -13.15 3.53 -3.45
C ALA A 23 -12.27 3.31 -2.20
N ASN A 24 -11.33 2.37 -2.27
CA ASN A 24 -10.62 1.86 -1.11
C ASN A 24 -9.43 2.74 -0.69
N SER A 25 -8.88 3.56 -1.58
CA SER A 25 -7.77 4.48 -1.24
C SER A 25 -8.17 5.52 -0.20
N ALA A 26 -9.46 5.81 -0.06
CA ALA A 26 -9.99 6.64 1.02
C ALA A 26 -9.67 6.07 2.41
N PHE A 27 -9.69 4.74 2.59
CA PHE A 27 -9.28 4.10 3.84
C PHE A 27 -7.79 4.26 4.09
N ALA A 28 -6.95 4.02 3.09
CA ALA A 28 -5.50 4.16 3.23
C ALA A 28 -5.10 5.60 3.58
N THR A 29 -5.69 6.59 2.90
CA THR A 29 -5.33 8.00 3.07
C THR A 29 -5.94 8.60 4.33
N THR A 30 -7.27 8.50 4.49
CA THR A 30 -7.99 9.18 5.58
C THR A 30 -7.85 8.44 6.92
N VAL A 31 -7.94 7.10 6.90
CA VAL A 31 -7.90 6.31 8.14
C VAL A 31 -6.47 5.94 8.49
N MET A 32 -5.77 5.16 7.65
CA MET A 32 -4.47 4.61 8.03
C MET A 32 -3.38 5.67 8.18
N ALA A 33 -3.26 6.59 7.21
CA ALA A 33 -2.21 7.61 7.20
C ALA A 33 -2.65 8.90 7.92
N GLY A 34 -3.93 9.25 7.86
CA GLY A 34 -4.46 10.51 8.35
C GLY A 34 -4.92 10.44 9.81
N PHE A 35 -6.21 10.22 10.03
CA PHE A 35 -6.85 10.51 11.32
C PHE A 35 -6.71 9.41 12.37
N PHE A 36 -6.64 8.12 12.01
CA PHE A 36 -6.64 7.06 13.02
C PHE A 36 -5.45 7.15 13.98
N PRO A 37 -4.18 7.32 13.52
CA PRO A 37 -3.04 7.38 14.45
C PRO A 37 -3.14 8.55 15.44
N ILE A 38 -3.60 9.71 14.98
CA ILE A 38 -3.77 10.91 15.81
C ILE A 38 -4.91 10.71 16.80
N PHE A 39 -6.08 10.29 16.31
CA PHE A 39 -7.29 10.14 17.12
C PHE A 39 -7.16 8.99 18.12
N PHE A 40 -6.43 7.92 17.77
CA PHE A 40 -6.11 6.83 18.66
C PHE A 40 -5.35 7.32 19.91
N LYS A 41 -4.35 8.18 19.71
CA LYS A 41 -3.55 8.76 20.80
C LYS A 41 -4.34 9.76 21.64
N GLN A 42 -5.05 10.68 20.98
CA GLN A 42 -5.67 11.83 21.66
C GLN A 42 -7.05 11.54 22.25
N TYR A 43 -7.81 10.62 21.67
CA TYR A 43 -9.19 10.37 22.05
C TYR A 43 -9.39 8.98 22.68
N TRP A 44 -9.03 7.92 21.98
CA TRP A 44 -9.27 6.57 22.48
C TRP A 44 -8.26 6.12 23.55
N SER A 45 -7.00 6.55 23.48
CA SER A 45 -6.00 6.33 24.54
C SER A 45 -5.88 7.53 25.49
N TYR A 46 -6.97 8.24 25.73
CA TYR A 46 -6.97 9.40 26.62
C TYR A 46 -6.47 9.05 28.03
N GLY A 47 -5.56 9.87 28.56
CA GLY A 47 -4.97 9.66 29.89
C GLY A 47 -3.83 8.61 29.93
N VAL A 48 -3.48 8.03 28.78
CA VAL A 48 -2.38 7.06 28.67
C VAL A 48 -1.12 7.77 28.13
N ASP A 49 0.05 7.32 28.61
CA ASP A 49 1.33 7.81 28.10
C ASP A 49 1.45 7.63 26.58
N VAL A 50 2.05 8.64 25.90
CA VAL A 50 2.18 8.67 24.44
C VAL A 50 2.96 7.47 23.89
N ASN A 51 4.02 7.03 24.60
CA ASN A 51 4.84 5.89 24.17
C ASN A 51 4.04 4.59 24.27
N MET A 52 3.23 4.43 25.32
CA MET A 52 2.33 3.28 25.47
C MET A 52 1.26 3.25 24.37
N SER A 53 0.66 4.39 24.06
CA SER A 53 -0.31 4.50 22.97
C SER A 53 0.33 4.16 21.61
N THR A 54 1.56 4.64 21.39
CA THR A 54 2.33 4.31 20.17
C THR A 54 2.65 2.81 20.10
N ALA A 55 3.04 2.19 21.22
CA ALA A 55 3.30 0.76 21.29
C ALA A 55 2.05 -0.09 21.01
N ARG A 56 0.88 0.31 21.54
CA ARG A 56 -0.41 -0.34 21.27
C ARG A 56 -0.77 -0.28 19.79
N LEU A 57 -0.61 0.89 19.17
CA LEU A 57 -0.88 1.08 17.74
C LEU A 57 0.10 0.25 16.88
N GLY A 58 1.37 0.24 17.25
CA GLY A 58 2.40 -0.59 16.60
C GLY A 58 2.08 -2.08 16.68
N LEU A 59 1.67 -2.56 17.87
CA LEU A 59 1.23 -3.95 18.06
C LEU A 59 -0.01 -4.28 17.20
N GLY A 60 -1.00 -3.38 17.14
CA GLY A 60 -2.18 -3.56 16.29
C GLY A 60 -1.81 -3.69 14.81
N ASN A 61 -0.94 -2.82 14.31
CA ASN A 61 -0.44 -2.89 12.93
C ASN A 61 0.34 -4.20 12.67
N ALA A 62 1.14 -4.66 13.63
CA ALA A 62 1.89 -5.91 13.53
C ALA A 62 0.94 -7.13 13.47
N ILE A 63 -0.06 -7.18 14.36
CA ILE A 63 -1.07 -8.25 14.36
C ILE A 63 -1.82 -8.27 13.02
N ALA A 64 -2.31 -7.13 12.54
CA ALA A 64 -3.00 -7.04 11.25
C ALA A 64 -2.10 -7.54 10.10
N SER A 65 -0.83 -7.12 10.08
CA SER A 65 0.15 -7.54 9.06
C SER A 65 0.41 -9.05 9.08
N ILE A 66 0.58 -9.64 10.26
CA ILE A 66 0.79 -11.09 10.41
C ILE A 66 -0.44 -11.87 9.94
N VAL A 67 -1.65 -11.44 10.36
CA VAL A 67 -2.89 -12.10 9.93
C VAL A 67 -3.04 -12.03 8.41
N VAL A 68 -2.83 -10.85 7.81
CA VAL A 68 -2.90 -10.69 6.35
C VAL A 68 -1.83 -11.53 5.65
N ALA A 69 -0.60 -11.54 6.15
CA ALA A 69 0.49 -12.30 5.54
C ALA A 69 0.21 -13.81 5.51
N VAL A 70 -0.37 -14.36 6.58
CA VAL A 70 -0.76 -15.79 6.63
C VAL A 70 -1.99 -16.05 5.77
N MET A 71 -2.98 -15.18 5.82
CA MET A 71 -4.26 -15.34 5.14
C MET A 71 -4.16 -15.21 3.62
N ALA A 72 -3.32 -14.27 3.14
CA ALA A 72 -3.28 -13.86 1.75
C ALA A 72 -3.06 -15.02 0.74
N PRO A 73 -2.02 -15.85 0.87
CA PRO A 73 -1.81 -16.93 -0.10
C PRO A 73 -2.83 -18.07 0.04
N ILE A 74 -3.35 -18.30 1.26
CA ILE A 74 -4.34 -19.35 1.54
C ILE A 74 -5.67 -19.01 0.83
N PHE A 75 -6.18 -17.82 1.07
CA PHE A 75 -7.43 -17.39 0.44
C PHE A 75 -7.25 -17.18 -1.07
N GLY A 76 -6.05 -16.78 -1.53
CA GLY A 76 -5.71 -16.74 -2.94
C GLY A 76 -5.84 -18.10 -3.61
N ALA A 77 -5.29 -19.17 -3.01
CA ALA A 77 -5.40 -20.52 -3.52
C ALA A 77 -6.85 -21.05 -3.53
N ILE A 78 -7.63 -20.73 -2.50
CA ILE A 78 -9.06 -21.07 -2.43
C ILE A 78 -9.83 -20.35 -3.54
N ALA A 79 -9.56 -19.09 -3.76
CA ALA A 79 -10.24 -18.28 -4.79
C ALA A 79 -9.95 -18.77 -6.21
N ASP A 80 -8.71 -19.19 -6.48
CA ASP A 80 -8.31 -19.72 -7.78
C ASP A 80 -8.99 -21.07 -8.07
N SER A 81 -9.14 -21.94 -7.06
CA SER A 81 -9.77 -23.24 -7.22
C SER A 81 -11.30 -23.16 -7.42
N GLY A 82 -11.94 -22.12 -6.88
CA GLY A 82 -13.40 -22.00 -6.85
C GLY A 82 -14.01 -20.93 -7.76
N SER A 83 -13.22 -20.20 -8.59
CA SER A 83 -13.70 -19.00 -9.32
C SER A 83 -14.38 -18.00 -8.37
N MET A 84 -13.71 -17.66 -7.26
CA MET A 84 -14.31 -16.87 -6.17
C MET A 84 -13.57 -15.58 -5.88
N ARG A 85 -12.71 -15.10 -6.83
CA ARG A 85 -11.89 -13.90 -6.64
C ARG A 85 -12.73 -12.66 -6.33
N LYS A 86 -13.77 -12.42 -7.12
CA LYS A 86 -14.68 -11.29 -6.93
C LYS A 86 -15.52 -11.44 -5.65
N LYS A 87 -15.97 -12.65 -5.33
CA LYS A 87 -16.73 -12.91 -4.08
C LYS A 87 -15.90 -12.59 -2.84
N PHE A 88 -14.62 -12.99 -2.82
CA PHE A 88 -13.71 -12.67 -1.73
C PHE A 88 -13.39 -11.18 -1.68
N LEU A 89 -13.19 -10.52 -2.84
CA LEU A 89 -13.04 -9.07 -2.89
C LEU A 89 -14.22 -8.38 -2.19
N ILE A 90 -15.46 -8.75 -2.55
CA ILE A 90 -16.68 -8.18 -1.97
C ILE A 90 -16.74 -8.43 -0.47
N PHE A 91 -16.49 -9.65 -0.03
CA PHE A 91 -16.52 -10.02 1.39
C PHE A 91 -15.54 -9.16 2.21
N PHE A 92 -14.27 -9.09 1.79
CA PHE A 92 -13.26 -8.34 2.50
C PHE A 92 -13.48 -6.82 2.41
N ALA A 93 -13.93 -6.31 1.26
CA ALA A 93 -14.24 -4.90 1.10
C ALA A 93 -15.34 -4.45 2.08
N TYR A 94 -16.46 -5.19 2.13
CA TYR A 94 -17.55 -4.83 3.05
C TYR A 94 -17.23 -5.11 4.52
N LEU A 95 -16.38 -6.08 4.82
CA LEU A 95 -15.79 -6.22 6.15
C LEU A 95 -15.05 -4.94 6.54
N GLY A 96 -14.16 -4.45 5.67
CA GLY A 96 -13.42 -3.21 5.90
C GLY A 96 -14.34 -1.98 6.03
N VAL A 97 -15.34 -1.87 5.18
CA VAL A 97 -16.38 -0.81 5.22
C VAL A 97 -17.09 -0.78 6.56
N LEU A 98 -17.62 -1.92 7.01
CA LEU A 98 -18.36 -2.01 8.27
C LEU A 98 -17.47 -1.69 9.48
N MET A 99 -16.27 -2.27 9.54
CA MET A 99 -15.36 -2.01 10.64
C MET A 99 -14.92 -0.54 10.70
N THR A 100 -14.66 0.08 9.54
CA THR A 100 -14.29 1.50 9.46
C THR A 100 -15.43 2.40 9.91
N ALA A 101 -16.65 2.19 9.41
CA ALA A 101 -17.81 2.98 9.81
C ALA A 101 -18.13 2.80 11.32
N SER A 102 -17.91 1.60 11.87
CA SER A 102 -18.14 1.30 13.29
C SER A 102 -17.21 2.05 14.24
N LEU A 103 -16.05 2.56 13.77
CA LEU A 103 -15.17 3.43 14.57
C LEU A 103 -15.91 4.68 15.11
N PHE A 104 -16.94 5.14 14.41
CA PHE A 104 -17.81 6.23 14.88
C PHE A 104 -18.44 5.95 16.24
N LEU A 105 -18.77 4.69 16.54
CA LEU A 105 -19.50 4.29 17.76
C LEU A 105 -18.60 4.22 19.01
N ILE A 106 -17.27 4.19 18.82
CA ILE A 106 -16.33 3.98 19.92
C ILE A 106 -16.20 5.24 20.77
N LYS A 107 -16.37 5.07 22.08
CA LYS A 107 -16.31 6.16 23.06
C LYS A 107 -14.85 6.53 23.38
N LYS A 108 -14.69 7.70 23.99
CA LYS A 108 -13.41 8.18 24.51
C LYS A 108 -12.89 7.23 25.59
N GLY A 109 -11.64 6.78 25.46
CA GLY A 109 -11.00 5.86 26.38
C GLY A 109 -11.07 4.38 25.98
N ASP A 110 -11.98 3.99 25.08
CA ASP A 110 -12.22 2.60 24.68
C ASP A 110 -11.21 2.16 23.58
N TRP A 111 -9.93 2.23 23.89
CA TRP A 111 -8.86 1.97 22.91
C TRP A 111 -8.83 0.52 22.42
N GLU A 112 -9.27 -0.48 23.20
CA GLU A 112 -9.30 -1.89 22.84
C GLU A 112 -10.24 -2.14 21.65
N TRP A 113 -11.45 -1.55 21.72
CA TRP A 113 -12.41 -1.66 20.63
C TRP A 113 -11.97 -0.88 19.39
N ALA A 114 -11.37 0.30 19.59
CA ALA A 114 -10.85 1.08 18.48
C ALA A 114 -9.76 0.33 17.72
N ILE A 115 -8.77 -0.26 18.42
CA ILE A 115 -7.69 -1.02 17.79
C ILE A 115 -8.20 -2.30 17.15
N PHE A 116 -9.17 -3.00 17.77
CA PHE A 116 -9.79 -4.19 17.19
C PHE A 116 -10.48 -3.89 15.86
N LEU A 117 -11.34 -2.85 15.81
CA LEU A 117 -12.02 -2.45 14.58
C LEU A 117 -11.02 -2.01 13.50
N TYR A 118 -9.95 -1.33 13.89
CA TYR A 118 -8.88 -0.93 12.97
C TYR A 118 -8.13 -2.13 12.39
N ILE A 119 -7.76 -3.12 13.21
CA ILE A 119 -7.14 -4.36 12.77
C ILE A 119 -8.04 -5.07 11.74
N MET A 120 -9.34 -5.21 12.06
CA MET A 120 -10.31 -5.82 11.15
C MET A 120 -10.51 -5.01 9.88
N GLY A 121 -10.45 -3.66 9.95
CA GLY A 121 -10.45 -2.77 8.81
C GLY A 121 -9.24 -2.98 7.90
N ILE A 122 -8.03 -3.11 8.46
CA ILE A 122 -6.79 -3.42 7.70
C ILE A 122 -6.89 -4.80 7.05
N ILE A 123 -7.42 -5.80 7.76
CA ILE A 123 -7.61 -7.14 7.21
C ILE A 123 -8.60 -7.09 6.03
N GLY A 124 -9.69 -6.36 6.16
CA GLY A 124 -10.65 -6.12 5.08
C GLY A 124 -10.01 -5.45 3.88
N PHE A 125 -9.30 -4.33 4.10
CA PHE A 125 -8.60 -3.57 3.06
C PHE A 125 -7.55 -4.43 2.33
N SER A 126 -6.68 -5.06 3.09
CA SER A 126 -5.57 -5.83 2.52
C SER A 126 -6.06 -7.13 1.87
N GLY A 127 -7.05 -7.81 2.49
CA GLY A 127 -7.68 -9.00 1.93
C GLY A 127 -8.37 -8.71 0.59
N ALA A 128 -9.11 -7.61 0.50
CA ALA A 128 -9.76 -7.22 -0.75
C ALA A 128 -8.73 -6.86 -1.85
N ASN A 129 -7.62 -6.21 -1.50
CA ASN A 129 -6.58 -5.84 -2.46
C ASN A 129 -5.91 -7.05 -3.13
N ILE A 130 -5.76 -8.18 -2.43
CA ILE A 130 -5.26 -9.43 -3.03
C ILE A 130 -6.10 -9.84 -4.24
N PHE A 131 -7.41 -9.82 -4.06
CA PHE A 131 -8.34 -10.24 -5.11
C PHE A 131 -8.52 -9.16 -6.17
N TYR A 132 -8.49 -7.89 -5.79
CA TYR A 132 -8.48 -6.76 -6.69
C TYR A 132 -7.30 -6.84 -7.66
N ASP A 133 -6.09 -7.02 -7.15
CA ASP A 133 -4.88 -7.16 -7.97
C ASP A 133 -4.98 -8.40 -8.87
N SER A 134 -5.51 -9.51 -8.36
CA SER A 134 -5.65 -10.75 -9.12
C SER A 134 -6.69 -10.68 -10.26
N LEU A 135 -7.57 -9.69 -10.24
CA LEU A 135 -8.53 -9.44 -11.33
C LEU A 135 -7.90 -8.62 -12.48
N LEU A 136 -6.78 -7.94 -12.28
CA LEU A 136 -6.13 -7.10 -13.29
C LEU A 136 -5.90 -7.83 -14.62
N PRO A 137 -5.32 -9.06 -14.66
CA PRO A 137 -5.13 -9.79 -15.92
C PRO A 137 -6.44 -10.27 -16.59
N SER A 138 -7.58 -10.18 -15.88
CA SER A 138 -8.90 -10.51 -16.43
C SER A 138 -9.60 -9.32 -17.06
N VAL A 139 -9.19 -8.10 -16.73
CA VAL A 139 -9.80 -6.86 -17.22
C VAL A 139 -8.95 -6.12 -18.25
N ALA A 140 -7.64 -6.42 -18.33
CA ALA A 140 -6.68 -5.77 -19.23
C ALA A 140 -5.86 -6.81 -19.99
N ASP A 141 -5.65 -6.52 -21.28
CA ASP A 141 -4.74 -7.31 -22.11
C ASP A 141 -3.27 -6.98 -21.79
N GLU A 142 -2.35 -7.87 -22.16
CA GLU A 142 -0.92 -7.71 -21.90
C GLU A 142 -0.34 -6.39 -22.47
N SER A 143 -0.89 -5.89 -23.57
CA SER A 143 -0.49 -4.63 -24.23
C SER A 143 -0.96 -3.36 -23.48
N GLU A 144 -2.00 -3.45 -22.64
CA GLU A 144 -2.57 -2.29 -21.94
C GLU A 144 -2.49 -2.39 -20.41
N ILE A 145 -1.97 -3.51 -19.88
CA ILE A 145 -1.99 -3.81 -18.45
C ILE A 145 -1.23 -2.77 -17.60
N ASP A 146 -0.13 -2.21 -18.12
CA ASP A 146 0.63 -1.16 -17.46
C ASP A 146 -0.20 0.13 -17.31
N TYR A 147 -0.88 0.51 -18.40
CA TYR A 147 -1.75 1.68 -18.39
C TYR A 147 -2.95 1.49 -17.45
N VAL A 148 -3.57 0.31 -17.50
CA VAL A 148 -4.73 -0.01 -16.64
C VAL A 148 -4.32 -0.06 -15.18
N SER A 149 -3.17 -0.63 -14.86
CA SER A 149 -2.61 -0.59 -13.51
C SER A 149 -2.34 0.84 -13.04
N GLY A 150 -1.74 1.68 -13.91
CA GLY A 150 -1.54 3.11 -13.64
C GLY A 150 -2.86 3.87 -13.44
N LEU A 151 -3.89 3.55 -14.23
CA LEU A 151 -5.24 4.13 -14.08
C LEU A 151 -5.85 3.81 -12.71
N GLY A 152 -5.72 2.57 -12.23
CA GLY A 152 -6.17 2.19 -10.89
C GLY A 152 -5.53 3.07 -9.82
N PHE A 153 -4.20 3.13 -9.74
CA PHE A 153 -3.51 3.98 -8.78
C PHE A 153 -3.84 5.47 -8.94
N SER A 154 -3.96 5.96 -10.18
CA SER A 154 -4.38 7.33 -10.45
C SER A 154 -5.76 7.63 -9.86
N MET A 155 -6.74 6.78 -10.11
CA MET A 155 -8.08 6.90 -9.53
C MET A 155 -8.04 6.83 -8.00
N GLY A 156 -7.19 5.96 -7.43
CA GLY A 156 -6.99 5.86 -5.99
C GLY A 156 -6.46 7.16 -5.38
N TYR A 157 -5.43 7.75 -5.97
CA TYR A 157 -4.90 9.04 -5.52
C TYR A 157 -5.94 10.15 -5.57
N LEU A 158 -6.70 10.24 -6.64
CA LEU A 158 -7.73 11.28 -6.78
C LEU A 158 -8.89 11.04 -5.82
N GLY A 159 -9.43 9.83 -5.75
CA GLY A 159 -10.57 9.50 -4.89
C GLY A 159 -10.23 9.61 -3.41
N GLY A 160 -9.08 9.05 -2.99
CA GLY A 160 -8.57 9.17 -1.63
C GLY A 160 -8.25 10.62 -1.26
N GLY A 161 -7.59 11.35 -2.17
CA GLY A 161 -7.23 12.76 -1.98
C GLY A 161 -8.44 13.69 -1.85
N LEU A 162 -9.47 13.53 -2.68
CA LEU A 162 -10.68 14.35 -2.63
C LEU A 162 -11.47 14.13 -1.34
N LEU A 163 -11.68 12.86 -0.95
CA LEU A 163 -12.39 12.59 0.31
C LEU A 163 -11.58 13.05 1.51
N PHE A 164 -10.26 12.83 1.50
CA PHE A 164 -9.38 13.29 2.57
C PHE A 164 -9.39 14.82 2.69
N LEU A 165 -9.32 15.55 1.58
CA LEU A 165 -9.45 17.02 1.58
C LEU A 165 -10.76 17.46 2.21
N GLY A 166 -11.90 16.85 1.82
CA GLY A 166 -13.20 17.15 2.41
C GLY A 166 -13.23 16.90 3.91
N ASN A 167 -12.66 15.78 4.37
CA ASN A 167 -12.58 15.42 5.77
C ASN A 167 -11.63 16.35 6.58
N VAL A 168 -10.52 16.79 5.99
CA VAL A 168 -9.62 17.80 6.59
C VAL A 168 -10.35 19.12 6.75
N LEU A 169 -11.04 19.59 5.71
CA LEU A 169 -11.83 20.83 5.79
C LEU A 169 -12.93 20.73 6.86
N MET A 170 -13.60 19.59 6.97
CA MET A 170 -14.60 19.32 8.01
C MET A 170 -13.98 19.37 9.43
N THR A 171 -12.76 18.90 9.59
CA THR A 171 -12.04 18.92 10.86
C THR A 171 -11.52 20.31 11.23
N LEU A 172 -11.05 21.10 10.24
CA LEU A 172 -10.55 22.45 10.45
C LEU A 172 -11.67 23.49 10.67
N MET A 173 -12.86 23.25 10.13
CA MET A 173 -13.99 24.17 10.16
C MET A 173 -15.29 23.44 10.56
N PRO A 174 -15.34 22.75 11.71
CA PRO A 174 -16.47 21.89 12.06
C PRO A 174 -17.81 22.65 12.10
N GLU A 175 -17.81 23.88 12.54
CA GLU A 175 -19.01 24.73 12.62
C GLU A 175 -19.67 24.95 11.24
N LYS A 176 -18.87 25.05 10.16
CA LYS A 176 -19.43 25.20 8.81
C LYS A 176 -20.16 23.95 8.32
N PHE A 177 -19.86 22.81 8.92
CA PHE A 177 -20.51 21.53 8.65
C PHE A 177 -21.59 21.16 9.69
N GLY A 178 -21.91 22.10 10.60
CA GLY A 178 -22.90 21.87 11.66
C GLY A 178 -22.43 20.91 12.75
N LEU A 179 -21.13 20.77 12.93
CA LEU A 179 -20.52 19.87 13.91
C LEU A 179 -20.01 20.64 15.13
N PRO A 180 -20.11 20.05 16.34
CA PRO A 180 -19.75 20.73 17.58
C PRO A 180 -18.25 20.94 17.76
N ASP A 181 -17.43 20.03 17.23
CA ASP A 181 -15.97 20.06 17.40
C ASP A 181 -15.24 19.20 16.35
N ALA A 182 -13.91 19.32 16.30
CA ALA A 182 -13.05 18.55 15.42
C ALA A 182 -13.07 17.03 15.73
N GLY A 183 -13.29 16.63 16.97
CA GLY A 183 -13.39 15.21 17.36
C GLY A 183 -14.61 14.54 16.73
N MET A 184 -15.75 15.23 16.72
CA MET A 184 -16.95 14.75 16.02
C MET A 184 -16.73 14.71 14.51
N ALA A 185 -16.04 15.72 13.95
CA ALA A 185 -15.68 15.73 12.53
C ALA A 185 -14.82 14.51 12.13
N ILE A 186 -13.82 14.14 12.93
CA ILE A 186 -13.01 12.95 12.70
C ILE A 186 -13.86 11.67 12.78
N ARG A 187 -14.79 11.58 13.71
CA ARG A 187 -15.71 10.42 13.80
C ARG A 187 -16.59 10.30 12.55
N TYR A 188 -17.13 11.42 12.06
CA TYR A 188 -17.86 11.43 10.77
C TYR A 188 -16.96 11.14 9.56
N ALA A 189 -15.67 11.49 9.62
CA ALA A 189 -14.72 11.11 8.58
C ALA A 189 -14.63 9.57 8.43
N PHE A 190 -14.64 8.79 9.52
CA PHE A 190 -14.66 7.33 9.44
C PHE A 190 -15.95 6.80 8.78
N VAL A 191 -17.09 7.39 9.09
CA VAL A 191 -18.36 7.04 8.43
C VAL A 191 -18.33 7.39 6.95
N SER A 192 -17.82 8.58 6.59
CA SER A 192 -17.69 9.04 5.20
C SER A 192 -16.81 8.11 4.38
N VAL A 193 -15.71 7.61 4.95
CA VAL A 193 -14.84 6.62 4.32
C VAL A 193 -15.57 5.29 4.11
N GLY A 194 -16.30 4.80 5.11
CA GLY A 194 -17.10 3.59 4.97
C GLY A 194 -18.14 3.72 3.85
N PHE A 195 -18.88 4.84 3.84
CA PHE A 195 -19.87 5.11 2.79
C PHE A 195 -19.22 5.21 1.40
N TRP A 196 -18.14 5.99 1.25
CA TRP A 196 -17.41 6.16 0.01
C TRP A 196 -16.91 4.82 -0.54
N TRP A 197 -16.23 4.06 0.29
CA TRP A 197 -15.69 2.76 -0.09
C TRP A 197 -16.81 1.78 -0.49
N GLY A 198 -17.84 1.65 0.34
CA GLY A 198 -18.97 0.76 0.04
C GLY A 198 -19.73 1.14 -1.23
N PHE A 199 -20.03 2.43 -1.41
CA PHE A 199 -20.78 2.92 -2.55
C PHE A 199 -20.00 2.72 -3.87
N PHE A 200 -18.75 3.14 -3.94
CA PHE A 200 -17.98 3.03 -5.18
C PHE A 200 -17.54 1.59 -5.50
N THR A 201 -17.47 0.69 -4.52
CA THR A 201 -17.27 -0.75 -4.77
C THR A 201 -18.42 -1.36 -5.60
N ILE A 202 -19.61 -0.78 -5.57
CA ILE A 202 -20.77 -1.25 -6.36
C ILE A 202 -20.44 -1.28 -7.86
N PHE A 203 -19.68 -0.30 -8.36
CA PHE A 203 -19.28 -0.26 -9.77
C PHE A 203 -18.42 -1.46 -10.16
N THR A 204 -17.49 -1.86 -9.26
CA THR A 204 -16.68 -3.08 -9.45
C THR A 204 -17.56 -4.33 -9.44
N ILE A 205 -18.53 -4.40 -8.53
CA ILE A 205 -19.47 -5.51 -8.46
C ILE A 205 -20.28 -5.65 -9.75
N LEU A 206 -20.76 -4.54 -10.32
CA LEU A 206 -21.64 -4.56 -11.47
C LEU A 206 -20.90 -4.72 -12.82
N TRP A 207 -19.65 -4.19 -12.91
CA TRP A 207 -18.96 -4.07 -14.19
C TRP A 207 -17.82 -5.04 -14.41
N VAL A 208 -17.24 -5.59 -13.33
CA VAL A 208 -16.16 -6.58 -13.44
C VAL A 208 -16.77 -7.99 -13.30
N PRO A 209 -16.62 -8.85 -14.30
CA PRO A 209 -17.08 -10.23 -14.21
C PRO A 209 -16.23 -11.06 -13.23
N GLU A 210 -16.76 -12.16 -12.73
CA GLU A 210 -15.93 -13.14 -12.01
C GLU A 210 -14.92 -13.76 -12.99
N ALA A 211 -13.67 -13.87 -12.54
CA ALA A 211 -12.63 -14.50 -13.32
C ALA A 211 -12.94 -16.01 -13.48
N GLN A 212 -12.98 -16.49 -14.72
CA GLN A 212 -13.19 -17.91 -14.98
C GLN A 212 -11.95 -18.69 -14.51
N ALA A 213 -12.11 -19.55 -13.52
CA ALA A 213 -11.09 -20.55 -13.20
C ALA A 213 -11.12 -21.67 -14.24
N ARG A 214 -9.96 -22.19 -14.59
CA ARG A 214 -9.91 -23.50 -15.24
C ARG A 214 -10.37 -24.53 -14.20
N PRO A 215 -11.30 -25.43 -14.52
CA PRO A 215 -11.77 -26.41 -13.56
C PRO A 215 -10.60 -27.27 -13.10
N VAL A 216 -10.15 -27.06 -11.89
CA VAL A 216 -9.28 -28.01 -11.20
C VAL A 216 -10.18 -29.15 -10.80
N SER A 217 -10.00 -30.31 -11.42
CA SER A 217 -10.67 -31.56 -11.07
C SER A 217 -10.35 -31.89 -9.60
N SER A 218 -11.19 -31.47 -8.68
CA SER A 218 -11.11 -31.93 -7.30
C SER A 218 -12.52 -32.25 -6.75
N ASN A 219 -12.83 -33.49 -6.74
CA ASN A 219 -13.89 -34.11 -5.94
C ASN A 219 -13.52 -34.05 -4.44
N SER A 220 -13.39 -32.87 -3.84
CA SER A 220 -12.99 -32.85 -2.44
C SER A 220 -13.82 -31.90 -1.58
N VAL A 221 -14.44 -32.53 -0.58
CA VAL A 221 -15.27 -31.96 0.47
C VAL A 221 -14.52 -30.94 1.37
N ASN A 222 -13.18 -30.83 1.30
CA ASN A 222 -12.35 -29.96 2.14
C ASN A 222 -11.56 -28.91 1.33
N VAL A 223 -12.24 -27.87 0.88
CA VAL A 223 -11.62 -26.74 0.13
C VAL A 223 -10.50 -26.07 0.92
N VAL A 224 -10.65 -25.92 2.24
CA VAL A 224 -9.64 -25.27 3.12
C VAL A 224 -8.39 -26.14 3.28
N ALA A 225 -8.54 -27.44 3.53
CA ALA A 225 -7.39 -28.35 3.68
C ALA A 225 -6.60 -28.47 2.36
N ASN A 226 -7.31 -28.45 1.22
CA ASN A 226 -6.69 -28.44 -0.09
C ASN A 226 -5.98 -27.11 -0.38
N GLY A 227 -6.57 -25.97 -0.01
CA GLY A 227 -5.94 -24.66 -0.11
C GLY A 227 -4.63 -24.60 0.69
N LEU A 228 -4.61 -25.11 1.92
CA LEU A 228 -3.37 -25.15 2.75
C LEU A 228 -2.31 -26.11 2.14
N LYS A 229 -2.72 -27.27 1.66
CA LYS A 229 -1.82 -28.22 1.00
C LYS A 229 -1.27 -27.62 -0.30
N GLN A 230 -2.10 -26.91 -1.05
CA GLN A 230 -1.73 -26.20 -2.26
C GLN A 230 -0.75 -25.06 -1.93
N PHE A 231 -1.01 -24.26 -0.91
CA PHE A 231 -0.10 -23.20 -0.44
C PHE A 231 1.31 -23.73 -0.14
N ILE A 232 1.42 -24.79 0.67
CA ILE A 232 2.73 -25.40 0.99
C ILE A 232 3.40 -25.95 -0.28
N GLY A 233 2.61 -26.55 -1.17
CA GLY A 233 3.07 -27.02 -2.47
C GLY A 233 3.58 -25.89 -3.36
N THR A 234 2.87 -24.76 -3.42
CA THR A 234 3.24 -23.60 -4.25
C THR A 234 4.43 -22.86 -3.68
N PHE A 235 4.55 -22.72 -2.36
CA PHE A 235 5.76 -22.16 -1.74
C PHE A 235 7.04 -22.94 -2.15
N LYS A 236 6.97 -24.26 -2.17
CA LYS A 236 8.05 -25.11 -2.70
C LYS A 236 8.29 -24.93 -4.21
N LYS A 237 7.23 -24.68 -4.95
CA LYS A 237 7.28 -24.52 -6.44
C LYS A 237 7.71 -23.12 -6.86
N ILE A 238 7.37 -22.05 -6.12
CA ILE A 238 7.85 -20.67 -6.37
C ILE A 238 9.39 -20.65 -6.39
N ARG A 239 10.05 -21.42 -5.52
CA ARG A 239 11.52 -21.56 -5.58
C ARG A 239 12.04 -22.18 -6.89
N ARG A 240 11.20 -22.89 -7.64
CA ARG A 240 11.53 -23.43 -8.97
C ARG A 240 11.29 -22.40 -10.09
N LEU A 241 10.35 -21.46 -9.89
CA LEU A 241 10.16 -20.29 -10.75
C LEU A 241 11.18 -19.21 -10.35
N LYS A 242 12.43 -19.42 -10.76
CA LYS A 242 13.58 -18.61 -10.32
C LYS A 242 13.39 -17.13 -10.61
N THR A 243 12.83 -16.81 -11.76
CA THR A 243 12.57 -15.41 -12.18
C THR A 243 11.50 -14.74 -11.32
N VAL A 244 10.40 -15.45 -11.01
CA VAL A 244 9.34 -14.93 -10.11
C VAL A 244 9.90 -14.73 -8.71
N PHE A 245 10.64 -15.70 -8.19
CA PHE A 245 11.25 -15.61 -6.85
C PHE A 245 12.23 -14.43 -6.75
N LEU A 246 13.08 -14.27 -7.77
CA LEU A 246 14.04 -13.16 -7.85
C LEU A 246 13.34 -11.80 -7.90
N PHE A 247 12.26 -11.70 -8.71
CA PHE A 247 11.45 -10.48 -8.75
C PHE A 247 10.82 -10.17 -7.40
N LEU A 248 10.25 -11.17 -6.73
CA LEU A 248 9.63 -10.98 -5.42
C LEU A 248 10.62 -10.49 -4.35
N ILE A 249 11.87 -10.98 -4.38
CA ILE A 249 12.92 -10.48 -3.48
C ILE A 249 13.32 -9.05 -3.87
N ALA A 250 13.53 -8.77 -5.16
CA ALA A 250 13.84 -7.43 -5.64
C ALA A 250 12.73 -6.43 -5.23
N TYR A 251 11.47 -6.82 -5.47
CA TYR A 251 10.28 -6.07 -5.08
C TYR A 251 10.24 -5.80 -3.59
N TRP A 252 10.50 -6.81 -2.76
CA TRP A 252 10.51 -6.66 -1.31
C TRP A 252 11.48 -5.56 -0.87
N PHE A 253 12.72 -5.57 -1.36
CA PHE A 253 13.70 -4.55 -1.00
C PHE A 253 13.28 -3.15 -1.44
N TYR A 254 13.01 -2.93 -2.72
CA TYR A 254 12.74 -1.56 -3.15
C TYR A 254 11.38 -1.03 -2.68
N ILE A 255 10.36 -1.88 -2.49
CA ILE A 255 9.07 -1.43 -1.97
C ILE A 255 9.13 -1.16 -0.46
N ASP A 256 10.00 -1.88 0.29
CA ASP A 256 10.31 -1.56 1.69
C ASP A 256 10.92 -0.15 1.78
N GLY A 257 11.84 0.18 0.89
CA GLY A 257 12.38 1.53 0.80
C GLY A 257 11.29 2.59 0.55
N VAL A 258 10.38 2.34 -0.41
CA VAL A 258 9.23 3.21 -0.72
C VAL A 258 8.31 3.38 0.48
N ASP A 259 7.85 2.28 1.07
CA ASP A 259 6.93 2.30 2.22
C ASP A 259 7.56 2.94 3.45
N THR A 260 8.86 2.73 3.64
CA THR A 260 9.62 3.35 4.73
C THR A 260 9.66 4.87 4.58
N ILE A 261 9.98 5.40 3.38
CA ILE A 261 9.97 6.84 3.14
C ILE A 261 8.58 7.41 3.42
N ILE A 262 7.51 6.77 2.93
CA ILE A 262 6.14 7.26 3.11
C ILE A 262 5.76 7.32 4.59
N ARG A 263 6.08 6.28 5.37
CA ARG A 263 5.70 6.15 6.78
C ARG A 263 6.56 7.00 7.70
N MET A 264 7.87 7.03 7.43
CA MET A 264 8.82 7.74 8.27
C MET A 264 8.95 9.22 7.94
N ALA A 265 8.43 9.68 6.77
CA ALA A 265 8.46 11.09 6.40
C ALA A 265 7.78 11.99 7.45
N VAL A 266 6.67 11.53 8.01
CA VAL A 266 5.92 12.26 9.05
C VAL A 266 6.73 12.34 10.35
N ASP A 267 7.22 11.21 10.86
CA ASP A 267 8.02 11.17 12.09
C ASP A 267 9.33 11.95 11.92
N TYR A 268 9.96 11.83 10.77
CA TYR A 268 11.16 12.58 10.44
C TYR A 268 10.91 14.08 10.36
N GLY A 269 9.84 14.52 9.68
CA GLY A 269 9.44 15.90 9.61
C GLY A 269 9.21 16.52 11.00
N MET A 270 8.51 15.79 11.89
CA MET A 270 8.33 16.21 13.28
C MET A 270 9.66 16.26 14.05
N SER A 271 10.56 15.30 13.84
CA SER A 271 11.86 15.24 14.53
C SER A 271 12.79 16.42 14.18
N ILE A 272 12.60 17.03 13.01
CA ILE A 272 13.34 18.22 12.57
C ILE A 272 12.59 19.52 12.81
N GLY A 273 11.37 19.45 13.41
CA GLY A 273 10.63 20.61 13.91
C GLY A 273 9.51 21.13 13.00
N PHE A 274 8.94 20.30 12.13
CA PHE A 274 7.77 20.66 11.32
C PHE A 274 6.46 20.43 12.08
N ASP A 275 5.46 21.28 11.81
CA ASP A 275 4.14 21.19 12.41
C ASP A 275 3.29 20.10 11.74
N SER A 276 2.33 19.55 12.50
CA SER A 276 1.40 18.54 11.99
C SER A 276 0.61 19.00 10.75
N ASN A 277 0.30 20.31 10.66
CA ASN A 277 -0.38 20.88 9.49
C ASN A 277 0.46 20.78 8.22
N ASP A 278 1.79 20.95 8.34
CA ASP A 278 2.71 20.84 7.20
C ASP A 278 2.70 19.40 6.65
N LEU A 279 2.57 18.41 7.53
CA LEU A 279 2.53 17.00 7.15
C LEU A 279 1.23 16.63 6.44
N ILE A 280 0.10 17.18 6.89
CA ILE A 280 -1.20 17.02 6.22
C ILE A 280 -1.18 17.65 4.83
N ILE A 281 -0.61 18.85 4.70
CA ILE A 281 -0.45 19.54 3.41
C ILE A 281 0.45 18.72 2.48
N ALA A 282 1.58 18.21 2.95
CA ALA A 282 2.48 17.38 2.15
C ALA A 282 1.80 16.08 1.69
N LEU A 283 0.99 15.45 2.53
CA LEU A 283 0.22 14.27 2.17
C LEU A 283 -0.81 14.60 1.07
N LEU A 284 -1.52 15.71 1.16
CA LEU A 284 -2.44 16.19 0.12
C LEU A 284 -1.71 16.49 -1.19
N ILE A 285 -0.55 17.16 -1.15
CA ILE A 285 0.29 17.41 -2.32
C ILE A 285 0.63 16.09 -3.01
N THR A 286 1.10 15.09 -2.24
CA THR A 286 1.46 13.76 -2.77
C THR A 286 0.27 13.10 -3.46
N GLN A 287 -0.95 13.20 -2.92
CA GLN A 287 -2.16 12.63 -3.53
C GLN A 287 -2.48 13.31 -4.87
N PHE A 288 -2.53 14.64 -4.92
CA PHE A 288 -2.91 15.36 -6.14
C PHE A 288 -1.86 15.29 -7.24
N VAL A 289 -0.58 15.28 -6.89
CA VAL A 289 0.52 15.06 -7.85
C VAL A 289 0.53 13.60 -8.31
N GLY A 290 0.28 12.65 -7.42
CA GLY A 290 0.24 11.22 -7.71
C GLY A 290 -0.80 10.86 -8.76
N PHE A 291 -1.94 11.54 -8.78
CA PHE A 291 -3.02 11.31 -9.73
C PHE A 291 -2.57 11.37 -11.21
N PRO A 292 -2.06 12.49 -11.76
CA PRO A 292 -1.62 12.54 -13.15
C PRO A 292 -0.35 11.70 -13.39
N CYS A 293 0.56 11.65 -12.41
CA CYS A 293 1.84 10.98 -12.59
C CYS A 293 1.72 9.46 -12.65
N ALA A 294 0.78 8.84 -11.93
CA ALA A 294 0.51 7.41 -12.05
C ALA A 294 0.05 7.02 -13.47
N LEU A 295 -0.75 7.88 -14.13
CA LEU A 295 -1.12 7.69 -15.55
C LEU A 295 0.09 7.82 -16.49
N ILE A 296 0.94 8.81 -16.24
CA ILE A 296 2.18 9.02 -17.03
C ILE A 296 3.07 7.79 -16.93
N PHE A 297 3.30 7.29 -15.71
CA PHE A 297 4.10 6.08 -15.50
C PHE A 297 3.48 4.84 -16.15
N GLY A 298 2.15 4.69 -16.10
CA GLY A 298 1.45 3.63 -16.83
C GLY A 298 1.70 3.66 -18.33
N LYS A 299 1.68 4.87 -18.93
CA LYS A 299 2.05 5.06 -20.34
C LYS A 299 3.53 4.79 -20.61
N LEU A 300 4.43 5.23 -19.74
CA LEU A 300 5.86 4.96 -19.86
C LEU A 300 6.15 3.45 -19.82
N GLY A 301 5.43 2.71 -18.98
CA GLY A 301 5.49 1.26 -18.92
C GLY A 301 5.16 0.62 -20.28
N GLN A 302 4.09 1.09 -20.93
CA GLN A 302 3.69 0.61 -22.25
C GLN A 302 4.69 1.00 -23.38
N MET A 303 5.20 2.24 -23.34
CA MET A 303 6.05 2.77 -24.41
C MET A 303 7.49 2.25 -24.35
N TRP A 304 8.04 2.11 -23.16
CA TRP A 304 9.45 1.72 -22.96
C TRP A 304 9.63 0.32 -22.41
N SER A 305 9.15 0.07 -21.25
CA SER A 305 8.89 -1.19 -20.54
C SER A 305 8.64 -0.89 -19.06
N ALA A 306 7.85 -1.72 -18.40
CA ALA A 306 7.59 -1.60 -16.97
C ALA A 306 8.90 -1.62 -16.15
N ARG A 307 9.83 -2.53 -16.49
CA ARG A 307 11.14 -2.65 -15.83
C ARG A 307 11.97 -1.36 -15.90
N LYS A 308 12.10 -0.74 -17.09
CA LYS A 308 12.86 0.51 -17.25
C LYS A 308 12.24 1.64 -16.45
N SER A 309 10.93 1.74 -16.45
CA SER A 309 10.20 2.78 -15.73
C SER A 309 10.29 2.60 -14.20
N ILE A 310 10.34 1.34 -13.70
CA ILE A 310 10.62 1.05 -12.29
C ILE A 310 12.03 1.53 -11.92
N TYR A 311 13.05 1.35 -12.78
CA TYR A 311 14.40 1.88 -12.54
C TYR A 311 14.45 3.40 -12.42
N ILE A 312 13.69 4.11 -13.26
CA ILE A 312 13.58 5.58 -13.17
C ILE A 312 13.03 5.95 -11.78
N ALA A 313 11.97 5.27 -11.34
CA ALA A 313 11.39 5.54 -10.04
C ALA A 313 12.35 5.22 -8.89
N ILE A 314 13.06 4.09 -8.93
CA ILE A 314 14.09 3.73 -7.93
C ILE A 314 15.18 4.81 -7.88
N GLY A 315 15.69 5.26 -9.04
CA GLY A 315 16.70 6.32 -9.11
C GLY A 315 16.22 7.64 -8.48
N ILE A 316 14.97 8.03 -8.75
CA ILE A 316 14.37 9.21 -8.13
C ILE A 316 14.22 9.02 -6.61
N TYR A 317 13.78 7.85 -6.13
CA TYR A 317 13.71 7.59 -4.70
C TYR A 317 15.08 7.63 -4.01
N MET A 318 16.15 7.17 -4.67
CA MET A 318 17.52 7.30 -4.14
C MET A 318 17.93 8.77 -3.98
N ILE A 319 17.62 9.61 -4.97
CA ILE A 319 17.87 11.07 -4.89
C ILE A 319 17.05 11.70 -3.76
N VAL A 320 15.75 11.36 -3.66
CA VAL A 320 14.85 11.82 -2.59
C VAL A 320 15.36 11.42 -1.21
N THR A 321 15.87 10.19 -1.07
CA THR A 321 16.41 9.69 0.21
C THR A 321 17.64 10.47 0.63
N LEU A 322 18.57 10.72 -0.28
CA LEU A 322 19.78 11.52 0.00
C LEU A 322 19.43 12.97 0.30
N TRP A 323 18.57 13.58 -0.50
CA TRP A 323 18.14 14.97 -0.26
C TRP A 323 17.39 15.09 1.07
N GLY A 324 16.47 14.18 1.37
CA GLY A 324 15.74 14.16 2.63
C GLY A 324 16.67 14.04 3.86
N ALA A 325 17.74 13.24 3.76
CA ALA A 325 18.75 13.13 4.81
C ALA A 325 19.54 14.44 5.03
N MET A 326 19.69 15.27 3.98
CA MET A 326 20.42 16.55 4.02
C MET A 326 19.53 17.76 4.26
N MET A 327 18.21 17.60 4.17
CA MET A 327 17.21 18.66 4.25
C MET A 327 17.35 19.51 5.52
N THR A 328 17.21 20.82 5.38
CA THR A 328 17.31 21.80 6.47
C THR A 328 16.11 22.74 6.55
N HIS A 329 15.42 22.95 5.43
CA HIS A 329 14.32 23.90 5.32
C HIS A 329 12.99 23.22 5.05
N LYS A 330 11.92 23.79 5.57
CA LYS A 330 10.54 23.34 5.40
C LYS A 330 10.10 23.28 3.92
N GLN A 331 10.55 24.22 3.10
CA GLN A 331 10.23 24.26 1.67
C GLN A 331 10.75 23.02 0.93
N GLU A 332 11.91 22.52 1.34
CA GLU A 332 12.47 21.28 0.77
C GLU A 332 11.56 20.08 1.01
N PHE A 333 10.90 20.01 2.17
CA PHE A 333 9.95 18.96 2.48
C PHE A 333 8.75 18.92 1.52
N TYR A 334 8.20 20.09 1.16
CA TYR A 334 7.14 20.17 0.16
C TYR A 334 7.61 19.78 -1.23
N VAL A 335 8.83 20.18 -1.62
CA VAL A 335 9.42 19.76 -2.90
C VAL A 335 9.60 18.24 -2.94
N LEU A 336 10.10 17.64 -1.85
CA LEU A 336 10.22 16.19 -1.73
C LEU A 336 8.85 15.48 -1.81
N ALA A 337 7.81 16.05 -1.19
CA ALA A 337 6.44 15.53 -1.29
C ALA A 337 5.93 15.51 -2.74
N VAL A 338 6.22 16.57 -3.51
CA VAL A 338 5.91 16.60 -4.96
C VAL A 338 6.65 15.49 -5.69
N ILE A 339 7.98 15.38 -5.50
CA ILE A 339 8.80 14.37 -6.21
C ILE A 339 8.37 12.95 -5.83
N ILE A 340 8.08 12.69 -4.55
CA ILE A 340 7.54 11.41 -4.09
C ILE A 340 6.20 11.13 -4.78
N GLY A 341 5.28 12.11 -4.79
CA GLY A 341 4.00 11.99 -5.49
C GLY A 341 4.17 11.63 -6.97
N MET A 342 5.18 12.18 -7.65
CA MET A 342 5.44 11.89 -9.06
C MET A 342 5.75 10.42 -9.32
N VAL A 343 6.41 9.71 -8.41
CA VAL A 343 6.93 8.35 -8.66
C VAL A 343 6.22 7.24 -7.88
N GLN A 344 5.59 7.57 -6.76
CA GLN A 344 5.01 6.60 -5.82
C GLN A 344 3.95 5.69 -6.48
N GLY A 345 2.97 6.29 -7.15
CA GLY A 345 1.94 5.52 -7.85
C GLY A 345 2.50 4.73 -9.03
N GLY A 346 3.50 5.31 -9.70
CA GLY A 346 4.15 4.70 -10.84
C GLY A 346 4.90 3.41 -10.49
N ILE A 347 5.75 3.44 -9.46
CA ILE A 347 6.52 2.26 -9.07
C ILE A 347 5.61 1.12 -8.58
N GLN A 348 4.55 1.45 -7.82
CA GLN A 348 3.58 0.46 -7.35
C GLN A 348 2.77 -0.14 -8.51
N ALA A 349 2.25 0.71 -9.41
CA ALA A 349 1.45 0.29 -10.56
C ALA A 349 2.23 -0.61 -11.51
N LEU A 350 3.48 -0.23 -11.83
CA LEU A 350 4.30 -0.98 -12.75
C LEU A 350 4.87 -2.27 -12.13
N SER A 351 5.14 -2.28 -10.83
CA SER A 351 5.51 -3.52 -10.13
C SER A 351 4.37 -4.54 -10.17
N ARG A 352 3.12 -4.10 -9.97
CA ARG A 352 1.93 -4.94 -10.05
C ARG A 352 1.71 -5.49 -11.47
N SER A 353 1.80 -4.66 -12.48
CA SER A 353 1.61 -5.08 -13.88
C SER A 353 2.77 -5.95 -14.38
N TYR A 354 4.01 -5.64 -14.00
CA TYR A 354 5.18 -6.46 -14.36
C TYR A 354 5.08 -7.85 -13.73
N TYR A 355 4.71 -7.92 -12.45
CA TYR A 355 4.49 -9.20 -11.77
C TYR A 355 3.45 -10.07 -12.45
N SER A 356 2.35 -9.49 -12.92
CA SER A 356 1.27 -10.22 -13.59
C SER A 356 1.72 -10.94 -14.86
N ARG A 357 2.80 -10.49 -15.51
CA ARG A 357 3.38 -11.13 -16.72
C ARG A 357 4.28 -12.30 -16.39
N LEU A 358 4.80 -12.36 -15.16
CA LEU A 358 5.75 -13.40 -14.73
C LEU A 358 5.07 -14.63 -14.14
N ILE A 359 3.79 -14.51 -13.73
CA ILE A 359 3.09 -15.54 -12.96
C ILE A 359 2.18 -16.43 -13.83
N PRO A 360 1.97 -17.70 -13.40
CA PRO A 360 1.06 -18.61 -14.07
C PRO A 360 -0.39 -18.11 -14.05
N LYS A 361 -1.05 -18.12 -15.21
CA LYS A 361 -2.44 -17.64 -15.37
C LYS A 361 -3.48 -18.48 -14.61
N SER A 362 -3.17 -19.75 -14.36
CA SER A 362 -4.03 -20.68 -13.62
C SER A 362 -4.10 -20.40 -12.11
N ARG A 363 -3.12 -19.68 -11.53
CA ARG A 363 -2.98 -19.46 -10.09
C ARG A 363 -2.74 -17.99 -9.70
N ILE A 364 -3.37 -17.09 -10.42
CA ILE A 364 -3.12 -15.63 -10.29
C ILE A 364 -3.38 -15.13 -8.86
N ALA A 365 -4.51 -15.49 -8.24
CA ALA A 365 -4.84 -14.98 -6.91
C ALA A 365 -3.89 -15.54 -5.82
N GLU A 366 -3.46 -16.78 -5.94
CA GLU A 366 -2.47 -17.38 -5.04
C GLU A 366 -1.12 -16.63 -5.13
N PHE A 367 -0.64 -16.34 -6.33
CA PHE A 367 0.61 -15.61 -6.55
C PHE A 367 0.48 -14.15 -6.09
N TYR A 368 -0.64 -13.47 -6.35
CA TYR A 368 -0.88 -12.15 -5.78
C TYR A 368 -1.02 -12.19 -4.25
N GLY A 369 -1.47 -13.29 -3.67
CA GLY A 369 -1.39 -13.54 -2.23
C GLY A 369 0.06 -13.46 -1.71
N PHE A 370 1.03 -14.10 -2.39
CA PHE A 370 2.46 -13.98 -2.06
C PHE A 370 3.01 -12.57 -2.28
N TYR A 371 2.63 -11.91 -3.36
CA TYR A 371 3.02 -10.53 -3.65
C TYR A 371 2.56 -9.57 -2.54
N ASN A 372 1.30 -9.64 -2.16
CA ASN A 372 0.73 -8.81 -1.10
C ASN A 372 1.28 -9.19 0.28
N MET A 373 1.56 -10.48 0.54
CA MET A 373 2.24 -10.92 1.75
C MET A 373 3.62 -10.23 1.88
N LEU A 374 4.44 -10.26 0.83
CA LEU A 374 5.75 -9.59 0.84
C LEU A 374 5.62 -8.08 0.97
N GLY A 375 4.63 -7.45 0.35
CA GLY A 375 4.34 -6.03 0.56
C GLY A 375 4.00 -5.69 2.02
N LYS A 376 3.44 -6.62 2.81
CA LYS A 376 3.22 -6.41 4.26
C LYS A 376 4.49 -6.57 5.09
N PHE A 377 5.39 -7.46 4.68
CA PHE A 377 6.72 -7.58 5.29
C PHE A 377 7.68 -6.47 4.87
N ALA A 378 7.39 -5.79 3.76
CA ALA A 378 8.18 -4.67 3.24
C ALA A 378 8.19 -3.43 4.15
N ALA A 379 7.38 -3.34 5.18
CA ALA A 379 7.39 -2.22 6.12
C ALA A 379 8.22 -2.50 7.38
N ILE A 380 9.11 -3.47 7.35
CA ILE A 380 9.84 -3.96 8.54
C ILE A 380 11.32 -3.61 8.47
N LEU A 381 11.98 -3.88 7.34
CA LEU A 381 13.43 -3.72 7.23
C LEU A 381 13.86 -2.25 7.28
N GLY A 382 13.13 -1.37 6.63
CA GLY A 382 13.45 0.04 6.56
C GLY A 382 13.44 0.73 7.93
N PRO A 383 12.39 0.66 8.75
CA PRO A 383 12.38 1.22 10.09
C PRO A 383 13.44 0.62 11.01
N ILE A 384 13.71 -0.70 10.91
CA ILE A 384 14.80 -1.35 11.65
C ILE A 384 16.15 -0.77 11.22
N LEU A 385 16.37 -0.61 9.92
CA LEU A 385 17.60 -0.07 9.36
C LEU A 385 17.82 1.38 9.80
N ILE A 386 16.79 2.22 9.75
CA ILE A 386 16.82 3.60 10.25
C ILE A 386 17.19 3.63 11.73
N GLY A 387 16.51 2.84 12.54
CA GLY A 387 16.77 2.79 13.99
C GLY A 387 18.16 2.28 14.31
N PHE A 388 18.59 1.18 13.70
CA PHE A 388 19.88 0.57 13.95
C PHE A 388 21.05 1.47 13.52
N VAL A 389 21.01 2.02 12.30
CA VAL A 389 22.03 2.94 11.79
C VAL A 389 22.04 4.24 12.60
N GLY A 390 20.87 4.75 12.99
CA GLY A 390 20.75 5.92 13.84
C GLY A 390 21.39 5.70 15.22
N LEU A 391 21.16 4.53 15.85
CA LEU A 391 21.79 4.17 17.14
C LEU A 391 23.31 4.05 17.01
N ILE A 392 23.81 3.39 15.96
CA ILE A 392 25.24 3.27 15.69
C ILE A 392 25.86 4.66 15.48
N ALA A 393 25.28 5.47 14.60
CA ALA A 393 25.76 6.83 14.34
C ALA A 393 25.79 7.67 15.63
N ARG A 394 24.72 7.58 16.43
CA ARG A 394 24.67 8.26 17.72
C ARG A 394 25.77 7.78 18.68
N HIS A 395 26.00 6.48 18.76
CA HIS A 395 27.02 5.91 19.63
C HIS A 395 28.45 6.43 19.29
N PHE A 396 28.76 6.48 17.98
CA PHE A 396 30.11 6.94 17.56
C PHE A 396 30.26 8.46 17.56
N LEU A 397 29.18 9.24 17.39
CA LEU A 397 29.23 10.70 17.31
C LEU A 397 29.00 11.38 18.67
N MET A 398 28.48 10.67 19.69
CA MET A 398 28.14 11.25 20.98
C MET A 398 29.38 11.39 21.86
N PRO A 399 29.72 12.62 22.33
CA PRO A 399 30.79 12.82 23.33
C PRO A 399 30.48 12.10 24.65
N HIS A 400 31.49 11.80 25.44
CA HIS A 400 31.31 11.13 26.74
C HIS A 400 30.49 11.95 27.75
N SER A 401 30.52 13.28 27.65
CA SER A 401 29.75 14.20 28.50
C SER A 401 29.12 15.29 27.61
N PRO A 402 28.01 14.99 26.89
CA PRO A 402 27.45 15.92 25.95
C PRO A 402 26.72 17.07 26.65
N THR A 403 26.90 18.30 26.16
CA THR A 403 26.01 19.40 26.49
C THR A 403 24.62 19.16 25.91
N PRO A 404 23.55 19.79 26.43
CA PRO A 404 22.20 19.65 25.85
C PRO A 404 22.16 19.99 24.35
N GLU A 405 22.92 20.99 23.91
CA GLU A 405 23.01 21.37 22.49
C GLU A 405 23.71 20.32 21.65
N GLN A 406 24.82 19.76 22.13
CA GLN A 406 25.53 18.66 21.47
C GLN A 406 24.66 17.42 21.37
N PHE A 407 23.91 17.11 22.42
CA PHE A 407 22.97 15.99 22.42
C PHE A 407 21.90 16.13 21.32
N VAL A 408 21.28 17.31 21.21
CA VAL A 408 20.28 17.60 20.17
C VAL A 408 20.91 17.54 18.79
N HIS A 409 22.09 18.15 18.60
CA HIS A 409 22.79 18.17 17.32
C HIS A 409 23.16 16.75 16.84
N VAL A 410 23.76 15.93 17.71
CA VAL A 410 24.14 14.54 17.40
C VAL A 410 22.91 13.68 17.15
N SER A 411 21.83 13.88 17.90
CA SER A 411 20.56 13.15 17.67
C SER A 411 19.96 13.45 16.29
N ARG A 412 20.02 14.71 15.84
CA ARG A 412 19.61 15.09 14.47
C ARG A 412 20.49 14.46 13.40
N LEU A 413 21.82 14.47 13.60
CA LEU A 413 22.75 13.80 12.68
C LEU A 413 22.50 12.30 12.61
N ALA A 414 22.28 11.64 13.75
CA ALA A 414 21.94 10.24 13.81
C ALA A 414 20.66 9.90 13.03
N SER A 415 19.62 10.71 13.17
CA SER A 415 18.38 10.57 12.40
C SER A 415 18.62 10.69 10.87
N ARG A 416 19.51 11.62 10.47
CA ARG A 416 19.89 11.80 9.05
C ARG A 416 20.63 10.59 8.49
N TRP A 417 21.57 10.01 9.24
CA TRP A 417 22.24 8.78 8.84
C TRP A 417 21.26 7.60 8.77
N GLY A 418 20.30 7.53 9.70
CA GLY A 418 19.22 6.57 9.66
C GLY A 418 18.42 6.64 8.36
N ILE A 419 17.93 7.83 7.99
CA ILE A 419 17.19 8.03 6.73
C ILE A 419 18.05 7.71 5.51
N ALA A 420 19.32 8.17 5.48
CA ALA A 420 20.23 7.89 4.36
C ALA A 420 20.44 6.39 4.15
N SER A 421 20.39 5.57 5.21
CA SER A 421 20.59 4.12 5.12
C SER A 421 19.52 3.41 4.28
N VAL A 422 18.32 4.00 4.11
CA VAL A 422 17.25 3.44 3.28
C VAL A 422 17.68 3.30 1.81
N ILE A 423 18.68 4.06 1.37
CA ILE A 423 19.25 3.91 0.02
C ILE A 423 19.74 2.50 -0.27
N LEU A 424 20.19 1.77 0.76
CA LEU A 424 20.64 0.38 0.63
C LEU A 424 19.53 -0.55 0.13
N LEU A 425 18.28 -0.29 0.56
CA LEU A 425 17.12 -1.06 0.12
C LEU A 425 16.86 -0.85 -1.38
N PHE A 426 16.97 0.39 -1.87
CA PHE A 426 16.83 0.71 -3.29
C PHE A 426 17.97 0.14 -4.12
N LEU A 427 19.20 0.22 -3.62
CA LEU A 427 20.38 -0.35 -4.30
C LEU A 427 20.25 -1.88 -4.44
N ILE A 428 19.95 -2.59 -3.36
CA ILE A 428 19.80 -4.04 -3.37
C ILE A 428 18.63 -4.43 -4.28
N GLY A 429 17.47 -3.78 -4.12
CA GLY A 429 16.30 -4.04 -4.95
C GLY A 429 16.55 -3.78 -6.43
N GLY A 430 17.23 -2.67 -6.77
CA GLY A 430 17.63 -2.33 -8.14
C GLY A 430 18.60 -3.33 -8.75
N ILE A 431 19.64 -3.74 -7.99
CA ILE A 431 20.61 -4.76 -8.45
C ILE A 431 19.90 -6.09 -8.70
N LEU A 432 19.04 -6.54 -7.78
CA LEU A 432 18.31 -7.80 -7.98
C LEU A 432 17.35 -7.74 -9.17
N LEU A 433 16.67 -6.60 -9.37
CA LEU A 433 15.78 -6.39 -10.52
C LEU A 433 16.55 -6.47 -11.87
N PHE A 434 17.85 -6.15 -11.87
CA PHE A 434 18.69 -6.28 -13.08
C PHE A 434 18.76 -7.71 -13.59
N PHE A 435 18.75 -8.69 -12.72
CA PHE A 435 18.81 -10.09 -13.07
C PHE A 435 17.43 -10.72 -13.39
N VAL A 436 16.33 -9.96 -13.26
CA VAL A 436 15.00 -10.43 -13.63
C VAL A 436 14.82 -10.35 -15.14
N ASP A 437 14.64 -11.49 -15.78
CA ASP A 437 14.40 -11.62 -17.22
C ASP A 437 12.92 -11.93 -17.46
N GLU A 438 12.20 -11.01 -18.11
CA GLU A 438 10.77 -11.12 -18.35
C GLU A 438 10.40 -12.29 -19.26
N GLU A 439 11.16 -12.50 -20.34
CA GLU A 439 10.89 -13.58 -21.29
C GLU A 439 11.14 -14.95 -20.67
N LYS A 440 12.21 -15.08 -19.88
CA LYS A 440 12.48 -16.29 -19.11
C LYS A 440 11.37 -16.54 -18.07
N GLY A 441 10.87 -15.51 -17.41
CA GLY A 441 9.76 -15.62 -16.47
C GLY A 441 8.48 -16.12 -17.13
N LYS A 442 8.13 -15.61 -18.31
CA LYS A 442 7.00 -16.08 -19.11
C LYS A 442 7.13 -17.56 -19.50
N MET A 443 8.32 -17.97 -19.90
CA MET A 443 8.60 -19.38 -20.23
C MET A 443 8.49 -20.30 -19.01
N GLU A 444 9.04 -19.87 -17.85
CA GLU A 444 8.91 -20.60 -16.58
C GLU A 444 7.43 -20.75 -16.17
N ALA A 445 6.63 -19.69 -16.32
CA ALA A 445 5.19 -19.70 -16.00
C ALA A 445 4.41 -20.65 -16.93
N ALA A 446 4.70 -20.64 -18.23
CA ALA A 446 4.08 -21.54 -19.21
C ALA A 446 4.42 -23.02 -18.92
N HIS A 447 5.68 -23.32 -18.60
CA HIS A 447 6.12 -24.67 -18.20
C HIS A 447 5.50 -25.15 -16.89
N PHE A 448 5.15 -24.24 -16.00
CA PHE A 448 4.48 -24.59 -14.75
C PHE A 448 3.03 -25.01 -14.96
N GLU A 449 2.41 -24.57 -16.05
CA GLU A 449 1.02 -24.90 -16.42
C GLU A 449 0.91 -26.18 -17.26
N SER A 450 2.00 -26.64 -17.90
CA SER A 450 2.08 -27.90 -18.63
C SER A 450 2.30 -29.07 -17.69
#